data_9ec4e86b031d86c8cfb5b5659315d277
#
_entry.id   9ec4e86b031d86c8cfb5b5659315d277
#
_cell.length_a   1.000
_cell.length_b   1.000
_cell.length_c   1.000
_cell.angle_alpha   90.00
_cell.angle_beta   90.00
_cell.angle_gamma   90.00
#
_symmetry.space_group_name_H-M   'P 1'
#
loop_
_entity.id
_entity.type
_entity.pdbx_description
1 polymer ?
#
loop_
_entity_poly.entity_id
_entity_poly.type
_entity_poly.pdbx_seq_one_letter_code
_entity_poly.pdbx_strand_id
1 'polypeptide(L)'
;SQLFEKNAKEIAPELSVEHGHVFCGSTDMGDLSYLIPVIQPTITGFAGAAHSKDFRITDKIQAYILPAKLMAATVIDLLVNRAERGAGVMRDSDIKDKKDYFDLWNSITG
;
A
#
# COMPACT_ATOMS: atom_id res chain seq x y z
N SER A 1 -7.22 -0.26 -3.74
CA SER A 1 -6.73 1.14 -3.72
C SER A 1 -7.85 2.16 -3.51
N GLN A 2 -9.06 1.95 -4.03
CA GLN A 2 -10.17 2.93 -4.00
C GLN A 2 -10.47 3.53 -2.62
N LEU A 3 -10.47 2.71 -1.57
CA LEU A 3 -10.72 3.20 -0.20
C LEU A 3 -9.61 4.15 0.29
N PHE A 4 -8.36 3.79 0.05
CA PHE A 4 -7.22 4.64 0.37
C PHE A 4 -7.26 5.97 -0.39
N GLU A 5 -7.59 5.93 -1.68
CA GLU A 5 -7.73 7.13 -2.51
C GLU A 5 -8.88 8.04 -2.07
N LYS A 6 -10.00 7.45 -1.66
CA LYS A 6 -11.11 8.20 -1.07
C LYS A 6 -10.62 8.97 0.17
N ASN A 7 -9.92 8.27 1.08
CA ASN A 7 -9.37 8.89 2.28
C ASN A 7 -8.32 9.95 1.97
N ALA A 8 -7.50 9.75 0.93
CA ALA A 8 -6.53 10.74 0.48
C ALA A 8 -7.22 12.03 0.01
N LYS A 9 -8.28 11.92 -0.79
CA LYS A 9 -9.06 13.07 -1.27
C LYS A 9 -9.79 13.82 -0.15
N GLU A 10 -10.23 13.10 0.90
CA GLU A 10 -10.93 13.70 2.04
C GLU A 10 -9.96 14.38 3.03
N ILE A 11 -8.80 13.79 3.27
CA ILE A 11 -7.82 14.26 4.27
C ILE A 11 -6.88 15.33 3.70
N ALA A 12 -6.54 15.23 2.43
CA ALA A 12 -5.61 16.10 1.73
C ALA A 12 -6.07 16.33 0.29
N PRO A 13 -7.14 17.10 0.08
CA PRO A 13 -7.74 17.33 -1.24
C PRO A 13 -6.80 17.99 -2.25
N GLU A 14 -5.74 18.63 -1.77
CA GLU A 14 -4.69 19.23 -2.59
C GLU A 14 -3.73 18.21 -3.21
N LEU A 15 -3.74 16.96 -2.74
CA LEU A 15 -2.87 15.92 -3.28
C LEU A 15 -3.43 15.34 -4.58
N SER A 16 -2.57 15.25 -5.58
CA SER A 16 -2.84 14.41 -6.74
C SER A 16 -2.49 12.95 -6.43
N VAL A 17 -3.45 12.06 -6.62
CA VAL A 17 -3.18 10.62 -6.59
C VAL A 17 -2.90 10.16 -8.01
N GLU A 18 -1.67 9.77 -8.27
CA GLU A 18 -1.23 9.26 -9.56
C GLU A 18 -1.21 7.73 -9.56
N HIS A 19 -1.56 7.14 -10.69
CA HIS A 19 -1.59 5.70 -10.90
C HIS A 19 -0.66 5.28 -12.03
N GLY A 20 -0.28 4.01 -12.04
CA GLY A 20 0.41 3.40 -13.19
C GLY A 20 1.90 3.69 -13.28
N HIS A 21 2.52 4.25 -12.26
CA HIS A 21 3.97 4.30 -12.21
C HIS A 21 4.55 2.90 -12.09
N VAL A 22 5.34 2.49 -13.10
CA VAL A 22 6.11 1.26 -13.03
C VAL A 22 7.29 1.50 -12.09
N PHE A 23 7.23 0.91 -10.92
CA PHE A 23 8.35 0.92 -9.98
C PHE A 23 9.25 -0.28 -10.26
N CYS A 24 10.50 -0.01 -10.64
CA CYS A 24 11.48 -1.06 -10.96
C CYS A 24 12.18 -1.65 -9.72
N GLY A 25 11.69 -1.36 -8.52
CA GLY A 25 12.18 -1.94 -7.28
C GLY A 25 11.41 -3.20 -6.89
N SER A 26 12.01 -4.03 -6.03
CA SER A 26 11.36 -5.16 -5.39
C SER A 26 11.10 -4.87 -3.92
N THR A 27 10.03 -5.42 -3.39
CA THR A 27 9.67 -5.35 -1.97
C THR A 27 8.98 -6.64 -1.56
N ASP A 28 9.03 -6.98 -0.28
CA ASP A 28 8.35 -8.15 0.29
C ASP A 28 6.82 -8.09 0.13
N MET A 29 6.28 -6.90 -0.18
CA MET A 29 4.86 -6.71 -0.50
C MET A 29 4.44 -7.48 -1.75
N GLY A 30 5.38 -7.75 -2.67
CA GLY A 30 5.14 -8.60 -3.83
C GLY A 30 4.71 -10.00 -3.41
N ASP A 31 5.42 -10.63 -2.51
CA ASP A 31 5.09 -11.97 -1.99
C ASP A 31 3.78 -11.96 -1.21
N LEU A 32 3.57 -10.96 -0.35
CA LEU A 32 2.32 -10.83 0.40
C LEU A 32 1.11 -10.66 -0.51
N SER A 33 1.26 -10.02 -1.68
CA SER A 33 0.17 -9.79 -2.62
C SER A 33 -0.46 -11.06 -3.19
N TYR A 34 0.25 -12.17 -3.15
CA TYR A 34 -0.29 -13.49 -3.52
C TYR A 34 -1.24 -14.06 -2.47
N LEU A 35 -1.09 -13.68 -1.20
CA LEU A 35 -1.78 -14.30 -0.08
C LEU A 35 -2.85 -13.39 0.54
N ILE A 36 -2.67 -12.09 0.44
CA ILE A 36 -3.59 -11.08 0.98
C ILE A 36 -3.66 -9.86 0.06
N PRO A 37 -4.79 -9.13 0.02
CA PRO A 37 -4.87 -7.86 -0.69
C PRO A 37 -3.92 -6.85 -0.06
N VAL A 38 -3.01 -6.29 -0.85
CA VAL A 38 -2.05 -5.28 -0.39
C VAL A 38 -2.12 -4.01 -1.23
N ILE A 39 -1.75 -2.89 -0.63
CA ILE A 39 -1.45 -1.64 -1.31
C ILE A 39 -0.11 -1.10 -0.81
N GLN A 40 0.64 -0.46 -1.68
CA GLN A 40 1.91 0.18 -1.34
C GLN A 40 1.96 1.59 -1.94
N PRO A 41 1.25 2.55 -1.35
CA PRO A 41 1.28 3.92 -1.83
C PRO A 41 2.64 4.55 -1.55
N THR A 42 3.12 5.34 -2.52
CA THR A 42 4.29 6.20 -2.34
C THR A 42 3.83 7.58 -1.89
N ILE A 43 4.60 8.22 -1.05
CA ILE A 43 4.33 9.56 -0.53
C ILE A 43 5.43 10.53 -0.92
N THR A 44 5.14 11.81 -0.87
CA THR A 44 6.06 12.92 -1.07
C THR A 44 6.64 13.45 0.26
N GLY A 45 7.36 14.54 0.22
CA GLY A 45 7.99 15.14 1.41
C GLY A 45 9.45 14.76 1.58
N PHE A 46 10.07 14.18 0.55
CA PHE A 46 11.48 13.80 0.51
C PHE A 46 12.21 14.45 -0.66
N ALA A 47 13.51 14.56 -0.57
CA ALA A 47 14.41 14.95 -1.65
C ALA A 47 15.64 14.05 -1.65
N GLY A 48 16.33 14.00 -2.81
CA GLY A 48 17.44 13.09 -3.04
C GLY A 48 16.99 11.73 -3.58
N ALA A 49 17.91 10.97 -4.15
CA ALA A 49 17.63 9.63 -4.63
C ALA A 49 17.46 8.65 -3.46
N ALA A 50 16.52 7.72 -3.57
CA ALA A 50 16.38 6.63 -2.59
C ALA A 50 17.72 5.88 -2.43
N HIS A 51 18.02 5.46 -1.21
CA HIS A 51 19.26 4.78 -0.85
C HIS A 51 20.56 5.60 -1.05
N SER A 52 20.46 6.92 -1.25
CA SER A 52 21.64 7.80 -1.34
C SER A 52 21.87 8.55 -0.02
N LYS A 53 23.11 9.03 0.15
CA LYS A 53 23.46 9.88 1.30
C LYS A 53 22.73 11.24 1.29
N ASP A 54 22.22 11.64 0.15
CA ASP A 54 21.52 12.92 -0.03
C ASP A 54 20.00 12.79 0.19
N PHE A 55 19.50 11.56 0.45
CA PHE A 55 18.10 11.33 0.78
C PHE A 55 17.77 12.00 2.11
N ARG A 56 16.80 12.91 2.09
CA ARG A 56 16.40 13.67 3.27
C ARG A 56 14.93 14.04 3.24
N ILE A 57 14.39 14.28 4.42
CA ILE A 57 13.02 14.79 4.58
C ILE A 57 13.04 16.30 4.34
N THR A 58 12.15 16.76 3.48
CA THR A 58 11.95 18.18 3.14
C THR A 58 10.65 18.75 3.70
N ASP A 59 9.64 17.89 3.88
CA ASP A 59 8.36 18.24 4.48
C ASP A 59 7.92 17.15 5.46
N LYS A 60 7.98 17.46 6.75
CA LYS A 60 7.64 16.52 7.82
C LYS A 60 6.14 16.19 7.88
N ILE A 61 5.28 17.11 7.45
CA ILE A 61 3.84 16.86 7.42
C ILE A 61 3.53 15.84 6.36
N GLN A 62 4.05 16.02 5.15
CA GLN A 62 3.86 15.08 4.05
C GLN A 62 4.57 13.74 4.28
N ALA A 63 5.75 13.75 4.91
CA ALA A 63 6.53 12.54 5.13
C ALA A 63 6.04 11.68 6.31
N TYR A 64 5.45 12.27 7.35
CA TYR A 64 5.09 11.55 8.57
C TYR A 64 3.61 11.64 8.92
N ILE A 65 3.07 12.87 8.99
CA ILE A 65 1.72 13.08 9.54
C ILE A 65 0.67 12.59 8.57
N LEU A 66 0.81 12.96 7.31
CA LEU A 66 -0.16 12.61 6.28
C LEU A 66 -0.27 11.08 6.08
N PRO A 67 0.82 10.33 5.85
CA PRO A 67 0.70 8.87 5.70
C PRO A 67 0.14 8.19 6.95
N ALA A 68 0.48 8.66 8.15
CA ALA A 68 -0.08 8.13 9.39
C ALA A 68 -1.61 8.32 9.45
N LYS A 69 -2.12 9.50 9.07
CA LYS A 69 -3.56 9.77 9.00
C LYS A 69 -4.24 8.90 7.94
N LEU A 70 -3.66 8.78 6.76
CA LEU A 70 -4.21 7.97 5.66
C LEU A 70 -4.28 6.49 6.02
N MET A 71 -3.23 5.96 6.63
CA MET A 71 -3.22 4.58 7.11
C MET A 71 -4.27 4.36 8.20
N ALA A 72 -4.33 5.24 9.19
CA ALA A 72 -5.30 5.13 10.29
C ALA A 72 -6.74 5.19 9.77
N ALA A 73 -7.07 6.16 8.91
CA ALA A 73 -8.40 6.27 8.30
C ALA A 73 -8.77 5.02 7.50
N THR A 74 -7.83 4.50 6.72
CA THR A 74 -8.05 3.29 5.90
C THR A 74 -8.30 2.07 6.78
N VAL A 75 -7.52 1.90 7.86
CA VAL A 75 -7.72 0.80 8.82
C VAL A 75 -9.07 0.93 9.53
N ILE A 76 -9.44 2.13 9.97
CA ILE A 76 -10.75 2.38 10.59
C ILE A 76 -11.87 1.97 9.62
N ASP A 77 -11.82 2.45 8.38
CA ASP A 77 -12.82 2.13 7.36
C ASP A 77 -12.94 0.62 7.05
N LEU A 78 -11.83 -0.11 7.13
CA LEU A 78 -11.84 -1.57 6.94
C LEU A 78 -12.44 -2.32 8.13
N LEU A 79 -12.28 -1.79 9.35
CA LEU A 79 -12.66 -2.48 10.59
C LEU A 79 -14.03 -2.09 11.15
N VAL A 80 -14.57 -0.91 10.82
CA VAL A 80 -15.91 -0.51 11.26
C VAL A 80 -16.99 -1.49 10.78
N ASN A 81 -18.15 -1.48 11.42
CA ASN A 81 -19.29 -2.33 11.08
C ASN A 81 -18.90 -3.83 11.01
N ARG A 82 -18.20 -4.32 12.04
CA ARG A 82 -17.73 -5.72 12.11
C ARG A 82 -16.80 -6.12 10.96
N ALA A 83 -15.98 -5.18 10.49
CA ALA A 83 -15.05 -5.37 9.39
C ALA A 83 -15.71 -5.80 8.05
N GLU A 84 -16.94 -5.41 7.81
CA GLU A 84 -17.68 -5.80 6.59
C GLU A 84 -16.92 -5.40 5.32
N ARG A 85 -16.31 -4.20 5.29
CA ARG A 85 -15.49 -3.76 4.15
C ARG A 85 -14.21 -4.57 4.01
N GLY A 86 -13.53 -4.86 5.13
CA GLY A 86 -12.32 -5.71 5.11
C GLY A 86 -12.64 -7.11 4.58
N ALA A 87 -13.74 -7.71 5.05
CA ALA A 87 -14.23 -8.99 4.56
C ALA A 87 -14.61 -8.93 3.06
N GLY A 88 -15.19 -7.81 2.60
CA GLY A 88 -15.48 -7.57 1.18
C GLY A 88 -14.20 -7.55 0.34
N VAL A 89 -13.20 -6.78 0.75
CA VAL A 89 -11.90 -6.72 0.06
C VAL A 89 -11.25 -8.10 -0.06
N MET A 90 -11.33 -8.91 1.00
CA MET A 90 -10.82 -10.30 0.95
C MET A 90 -11.58 -11.18 -0.04
N ARG A 91 -12.93 -11.11 -0.06
CA ARG A 91 -13.75 -11.91 -0.99
C ARG A 91 -13.56 -11.53 -2.45
N ASP A 92 -13.41 -10.24 -2.71
CA ASP A 92 -13.36 -9.69 -4.08
C ASP A 92 -11.94 -9.65 -4.66
N SER A 93 -10.93 -10.11 -3.89
CA SER A 93 -9.55 -10.14 -4.33
C SER A 93 -9.18 -11.50 -4.93
N ASP A 94 -8.39 -11.43 -6.01
CA ASP A 94 -7.84 -12.61 -6.69
C ASP A 94 -6.56 -13.09 -5.99
N ILE A 95 -6.71 -13.51 -4.74
CA ILE A 95 -5.62 -14.08 -3.94
C ILE A 95 -5.53 -15.58 -4.14
N LYS A 96 -4.31 -16.10 -4.09
CA LYS A 96 -4.06 -17.52 -4.23
C LYS A 96 -4.13 -18.24 -2.89
N ASP A 97 -4.43 -19.55 -2.94
CA ASP A 97 -4.26 -20.42 -1.80
C ASP A 97 -2.78 -20.43 -1.37
N LYS A 98 -2.55 -20.55 -0.07
CA LYS A 98 -1.21 -20.66 0.49
C LYS A 98 -0.42 -21.82 -0.11
N LYS A 99 -1.09 -22.93 -0.40
CA LYS A 99 -0.47 -24.09 -1.05
C LYS A 99 0.01 -23.73 -2.46
N ASP A 100 -0.83 -23.08 -3.27
CA ASP A 100 -0.50 -22.67 -4.63
C ASP A 100 0.71 -21.70 -4.65
N TYR A 101 0.79 -20.81 -3.65
CA TYR A 101 1.94 -19.93 -3.50
C TYR A 101 3.23 -20.70 -3.23
N PHE A 102 3.22 -21.65 -2.30
CA PHE A 102 4.41 -22.45 -2.01
C PHE A 102 4.78 -23.41 -3.14
N ASP A 103 3.82 -23.96 -3.85
CA ASP A 103 4.08 -24.78 -5.03
C ASP A 103 4.78 -23.96 -6.13
N LEU A 104 4.31 -22.71 -6.36
CA LEU A 104 4.97 -21.77 -7.26
C LEU A 104 6.39 -21.44 -6.80
N TRP A 105 6.55 -21.09 -5.53
CA TRP A 105 7.87 -20.77 -4.95
C TRP A 105 8.87 -21.91 -5.13
N ASN A 106 8.47 -23.13 -4.77
CA ASN A 106 9.31 -24.31 -4.91
C ASN A 106 9.65 -24.62 -6.38
N SER A 107 8.77 -24.29 -7.31
CA SER A 107 9.04 -24.47 -8.75
C SER A 107 10.11 -23.51 -9.30
N ILE A 108 10.30 -22.37 -8.65
CA ILE A 108 11.27 -21.34 -9.06
C ILE A 108 12.61 -21.52 -8.34
N THR A 109 12.58 -21.93 -7.08
CA THR A 109 13.76 -22.01 -6.20
C THR A 109 14.35 -23.41 -6.05
N GLY A 110 13.62 -24.47 -6.43
CA GLY A 110 14.05 -25.87 -6.47
C GLY A 110 14.62 -26.21 -7.81
#